data_72fdc85bee518a7e7f6a446bb3177b21
#
_entry.id   72fdc85bee518a7e7f6a446bb3177b21
#
_cell.length_a   1.000
_cell.length_b   1.000
_cell.length_c   1.000
_cell.angle_alpha   90.00
_cell.angle_beta   90.00
_cell.angle_gamma   90.00
#
_symmetry.space_group_name_H-M   'P 1'
#
loop_
_entity.id
_entity.type
_entity.pdbx_description
1 polymer ?
#
loop_
_entity_poly.entity_id
_entity_poly.type
_entity_poly.pdbx_seq_one_letter_code
_entity_poly.pdbx_strand_id
1 'polypeptide(L)'
;MSEVYEKLMKCCKSVREKTDFVPEAALILGSGLGDYADDLKIEASVNYADIEGFPVSTVKGHKGRFVFAHVEGVPMVIMQGRVHYYEGYPMSDVVLPTRLMGLLGAKKIILTNAAGGVNYNFKPGDFMLITDHITTAVPNPLIGENIDELGTRFPDMSEVYAPELQEKVRKAAEKLQIPLQEGVYMQFTGPSYETPAEIRMCRTWGGDATGMSTACEAVAANHMGMKVCGISCITNLAAGMSKQKLDHKEVQETADRVSRQFKQLVTEVIRTI
;
A
#
# COMPACT_ATOMS: atom_id res chain seq x y z
N MET A 1 -23.73 10.05 -13.27
CA MET A 1 -22.44 9.94 -12.51
C MET A 1 -22.61 8.77 -11.56
N SER A 2 -21.63 7.89 -11.41
CA SER A 2 -21.77 6.72 -10.52
C SER A 2 -21.78 7.16 -9.06
N GLU A 3 -22.52 6.45 -8.19
CA GLU A 3 -22.54 6.73 -6.73
C GLU A 3 -21.14 6.74 -6.11
N VAL A 4 -20.24 5.86 -6.61
CA VAL A 4 -18.85 5.80 -6.15
C VAL A 4 -18.09 7.07 -6.50
N TYR A 5 -18.30 7.62 -7.71
CA TYR A 5 -17.64 8.86 -8.12
C TYR A 5 -18.21 10.08 -7.38
N GLU A 6 -19.51 10.14 -7.16
CA GLU A 6 -20.14 11.20 -6.35
C GLU A 6 -19.59 11.20 -4.92
N LYS A 7 -19.48 10.01 -4.30
CA LYS A 7 -18.88 9.84 -2.98
C LYS A 7 -17.43 10.33 -2.98
N LEU A 8 -16.65 9.94 -3.99
CA LEU A 8 -15.24 10.34 -4.12
C LEU A 8 -15.10 11.87 -4.28
N MET A 9 -15.97 12.52 -5.05
CA MET A 9 -15.97 13.98 -5.19
C MET A 9 -16.35 14.70 -3.91
N LYS A 10 -17.28 14.18 -3.11
CA LYS A 10 -17.58 14.70 -1.77
C LYS A 10 -16.38 14.59 -0.84
N CYS A 11 -15.69 13.44 -0.82
CA CYS A 11 -14.46 13.27 -0.06
C CYS A 11 -13.37 14.27 -0.49
N CYS A 12 -13.21 14.47 -1.80
CA CYS A 12 -12.24 15.43 -2.33
C CYS A 12 -12.57 16.86 -1.87
N LYS A 13 -13.85 17.26 -1.94
CA LYS A 13 -14.31 18.55 -1.43
C LYS A 13 -14.03 18.71 0.06
N SER A 14 -14.37 17.72 0.90
CA SER A 14 -14.12 17.75 2.34
C SER A 14 -12.63 17.94 2.67
N VAL A 15 -11.71 17.31 1.91
CA VAL A 15 -10.27 17.51 2.09
C VAL A 15 -9.86 18.90 1.64
N ARG A 16 -10.37 19.40 0.50
CA ARG A 16 -10.04 20.72 -0.04
C ARG A 16 -10.53 21.87 0.86
N GLU A 17 -11.58 21.67 1.64
CA GLU A 17 -12.02 22.63 2.66
C GLU A 17 -11.04 22.74 3.84
N LYS A 18 -10.15 21.77 4.03
CA LYS A 18 -9.15 21.74 5.10
C LYS A 18 -7.76 22.17 4.62
N THR A 19 -7.43 21.96 3.36
CA THR A 19 -6.11 22.27 2.80
C THR A 19 -6.12 22.45 1.30
N ASP A 20 -5.36 23.43 0.81
CA ASP A 20 -5.07 23.65 -0.60
C ASP A 20 -3.78 22.93 -1.07
N PHE A 21 -3.16 22.13 -0.20
CA PHE A 21 -1.93 21.41 -0.51
C PHE A 21 -2.13 20.47 -1.72
N VAL A 22 -1.27 20.58 -2.73
CA VAL A 22 -1.30 19.75 -3.93
C VAL A 22 -0.11 18.77 -3.87
N PRO A 23 -0.35 17.48 -3.58
CA PRO A 23 0.72 16.49 -3.55
C PRO A 23 1.17 16.13 -4.97
N GLU A 24 2.47 15.88 -5.14
CA GLU A 24 3.04 15.26 -6.35
C GLU A 24 3.02 13.74 -6.25
N ALA A 25 3.19 13.21 -5.04
CA ALA A 25 3.22 11.78 -4.78
C ALA A 25 2.42 11.40 -3.53
N ALA A 26 2.02 10.13 -3.48
CA ALA A 26 1.31 9.52 -2.37
C ALA A 26 2.15 8.43 -1.71
N LEU A 27 1.97 8.24 -0.41
CA LEU A 27 2.55 7.13 0.36
C LEU A 27 1.47 6.47 1.20
N ILE A 28 1.30 5.16 1.08
CA ILE A 28 0.46 4.38 1.99
C ILE A 28 1.35 3.64 2.98
N LEU A 29 1.20 3.99 4.26
CA LEU A 29 1.95 3.39 5.35
C LEU A 29 1.35 2.05 5.74
N GLY A 30 2.12 0.98 5.58
CA GLY A 30 1.81 -0.35 6.08
C GLY A 30 2.17 -0.52 7.56
N SER A 31 1.87 -1.70 8.12
CA SER A 31 2.26 -2.08 9.48
C SER A 31 3.77 -1.95 9.67
N GLY A 32 4.18 -1.38 10.82
CA GLY A 32 5.58 -1.08 11.12
C GLY A 32 6.12 0.26 10.60
N LEU A 33 5.33 1.01 9.80
CA LEU A 33 5.67 2.38 9.37
C LEU A 33 4.67 3.42 9.89
N GLY A 34 3.75 3.03 10.77
CA GLY A 34 2.66 3.89 11.21
C GLY A 34 3.09 5.24 11.83
N ASP A 35 4.28 5.30 12.40
CA ASP A 35 4.87 6.49 13.02
C ASP A 35 5.75 7.33 12.06
N TYR A 36 5.94 6.88 10.81
CA TYR A 36 6.77 7.61 9.82
C TYR A 36 6.36 9.07 9.66
N ALA A 37 5.06 9.33 9.58
CA ALA A 37 4.55 10.68 9.40
C ALA A 37 4.65 11.57 10.66
N ASP A 38 4.92 10.99 11.83
CA ASP A 38 5.03 11.75 13.08
C ASP A 38 6.37 12.50 13.20
N ASP A 39 7.39 11.99 12.49
CA ASP A 39 8.72 12.60 12.46
C ASP A 39 8.81 13.74 11.42
N LEU A 40 7.74 13.98 10.64
CA LEU A 40 7.72 14.98 9.57
C LEU A 40 7.21 16.35 10.07
N LYS A 41 7.65 17.40 9.40
CA LYS A 41 7.03 18.72 9.53
C LYS A 41 5.69 18.71 8.78
N ILE A 42 4.60 18.43 9.53
CA ILE A 42 3.25 18.36 8.99
C ILE A 42 2.76 19.77 8.63
N GLU A 43 2.31 19.96 7.39
CA GLU A 43 1.72 21.21 6.91
C GLU A 43 0.21 21.20 7.04
N ALA A 44 -0.43 20.04 6.79
CA ALA A 44 -1.85 19.82 7.04
C ALA A 44 -2.11 18.36 7.42
N SER A 45 -3.20 18.14 8.16
CA SER A 45 -3.66 16.80 8.52
C SER A 45 -5.18 16.76 8.49
N VAL A 46 -5.75 15.70 7.91
CA VAL A 46 -7.20 15.50 7.79
C VAL A 46 -7.55 14.12 8.30
N ASN A 47 -8.31 14.03 9.40
CA ASN A 47 -8.77 12.75 9.93
C ASN A 47 -9.83 12.16 8.99
N TYR A 48 -9.87 10.85 8.85
CA TYR A 48 -10.87 10.17 8.01
C TYR A 48 -12.29 10.42 8.48
N ALA A 49 -12.48 10.51 9.79
CA ALA A 49 -13.79 10.83 10.38
C ALA A 49 -14.32 12.23 10.02
N ASP A 50 -13.44 13.14 9.61
CA ASP A 50 -13.78 14.51 9.19
C ASP A 50 -14.08 14.61 7.68
N ILE A 51 -13.98 13.49 6.95
CA ILE A 51 -14.25 13.41 5.50
C ILE A 51 -15.61 12.74 5.29
N GLU A 52 -16.55 13.45 4.67
CA GLU A 52 -17.92 12.96 4.47
C GLU A 52 -17.95 11.62 3.70
N GLY A 53 -18.48 10.57 4.36
CA GLY A 53 -18.64 9.25 3.77
C GLY A 53 -17.34 8.44 3.58
N PHE A 54 -16.22 8.90 4.11
CA PHE A 54 -14.93 8.19 3.99
C PHE A 54 -14.86 6.98 4.95
N PRO A 55 -14.27 5.85 4.54
CA PRO A 55 -14.10 4.69 5.40
C PRO A 55 -13.09 4.97 6.53
N VAL A 56 -13.39 4.49 7.72
CA VAL A 56 -12.53 4.63 8.90
C VAL A 56 -11.92 3.28 9.24
N SER A 57 -10.58 3.22 9.36
CA SER A 57 -9.91 1.99 9.75
C SER A 57 -10.25 1.60 11.19
N THR A 58 -10.57 0.33 11.39
CA THR A 58 -10.86 -0.28 12.70
C THR A 58 -9.66 -1.00 13.31
N VAL A 59 -8.55 -1.04 12.57
CA VAL A 59 -7.32 -1.74 12.98
C VAL A 59 -6.60 -0.95 14.06
N LYS A 60 -6.28 -1.61 15.17
CA LYS A 60 -5.53 -1.00 16.29
C LYS A 60 -4.17 -0.50 15.81
N GLY A 61 -3.81 0.72 16.21
CA GLY A 61 -2.55 1.36 15.82
C GLY A 61 -2.62 2.20 14.54
N HIS A 62 -3.74 2.13 13.79
CA HIS A 62 -3.97 3.03 12.67
C HIS A 62 -4.50 4.38 13.18
N LYS A 63 -3.83 5.48 12.82
CA LYS A 63 -4.25 6.83 13.23
C LYS A 63 -5.47 7.34 12.46
N GLY A 64 -5.74 6.79 11.28
CA GLY A 64 -6.93 7.12 10.49
C GLY A 64 -6.93 8.56 9.98
N ARG A 65 -5.82 9.01 9.35
CA ARG A 65 -5.70 10.37 8.82
C ARG A 65 -4.85 10.43 7.55
N PHE A 66 -5.07 11.45 6.75
CA PHE A 66 -4.11 11.91 5.76
C PHE A 66 -3.20 12.97 6.37
N VAL A 67 -1.92 12.89 6.03
CA VAL A 67 -0.90 13.88 6.38
C VAL A 67 -0.35 14.48 5.09
N PHE A 68 -0.24 15.80 5.04
CA PHE A 68 0.33 16.55 3.93
C PHE A 68 1.63 17.19 4.41
N ALA A 69 2.71 16.89 3.73
CA ALA A 69 4.05 17.35 4.12
C ALA A 69 5.01 17.32 2.93
N HIS A 70 6.08 18.10 2.97
CA HIS A 70 7.23 17.90 2.10
C HIS A 70 8.18 16.89 2.72
N VAL A 71 8.50 15.83 1.97
CA VAL A 71 9.51 14.82 2.33
C VAL A 71 10.67 14.96 1.35
N GLU A 72 11.85 15.31 1.83
CA GLU A 72 13.02 15.56 0.97
C GLU A 72 12.73 16.55 -0.18
N GLY A 73 11.84 17.50 0.08
CA GLY A 73 11.41 18.52 -0.90
C GLY A 73 10.26 18.08 -1.82
N VAL A 74 9.85 16.84 -1.78
CA VAL A 74 8.72 16.33 -2.58
C VAL A 74 7.41 16.53 -1.83
N PRO A 75 6.39 17.19 -2.42
CA PRO A 75 5.09 17.37 -1.80
C PRO A 75 4.31 16.04 -1.78
N MET A 76 4.04 15.54 -0.58
CA MET A 76 3.45 14.22 -0.34
C MET A 76 2.08 14.31 0.32
N VAL A 77 1.18 13.40 -0.07
CA VAL A 77 0.05 12.99 0.76
C VAL A 77 0.33 11.60 1.31
N ILE A 78 0.25 11.46 2.63
CA ILE A 78 0.60 10.23 3.34
C ILE A 78 -0.65 9.67 4.02
N MET A 79 -1.02 8.45 3.67
CA MET A 79 -2.10 7.70 4.30
C MET A 79 -1.58 7.02 5.56
N GLN A 80 -1.92 7.56 6.74
CA GLN A 80 -1.53 7.03 8.04
C GLN A 80 -2.66 6.21 8.65
N GLY A 81 -2.78 4.96 8.22
CA GLY A 81 -3.84 4.03 8.59
C GLY A 81 -4.62 3.55 7.36
N ARG A 82 -4.29 2.32 6.90
CA ARG A 82 -4.93 1.68 5.75
C ARG A 82 -6.29 1.11 6.11
N VAL A 83 -7.22 1.15 5.16
CA VAL A 83 -8.50 0.43 5.20
C VAL A 83 -8.33 -0.91 4.50
N HIS A 84 -8.86 -1.99 5.07
CA HIS A 84 -8.72 -3.33 4.52
C HIS A 84 -10.07 -3.95 4.17
N TYR A 85 -10.06 -4.87 3.20
CA TYR A 85 -11.26 -5.58 2.77
C TYR A 85 -11.89 -6.41 3.91
N TYR A 86 -11.06 -7.02 4.77
CA TYR A 86 -11.54 -7.80 5.92
C TYR A 86 -12.24 -6.98 7.01
N GLU A 87 -12.17 -5.65 6.95
CA GLU A 87 -12.92 -4.77 7.86
C GLU A 87 -14.42 -4.68 7.48
N GLY A 88 -14.83 -5.36 6.38
CA GLY A 88 -16.21 -5.44 5.92
C GLY A 88 -16.61 -4.34 4.93
N TYR A 89 -15.68 -3.53 4.49
CA TYR A 89 -15.92 -2.53 3.45
C TYR A 89 -16.01 -3.16 2.05
N PRO A 90 -16.89 -2.68 1.16
CA PRO A 90 -16.85 -3.05 -0.24
C PRO A 90 -15.52 -2.63 -0.86
N MET A 91 -15.07 -3.35 -1.89
CA MET A 91 -13.76 -3.10 -2.51
C MET A 91 -13.63 -1.67 -3.07
N SER A 92 -14.74 -1.06 -3.52
CA SER A 92 -14.79 0.35 -3.92
C SER A 92 -14.38 1.32 -2.81
N ASP A 93 -14.72 1.01 -1.55
CA ASP A 93 -14.36 1.81 -0.38
C ASP A 93 -12.92 1.52 0.09
N VAL A 94 -12.47 0.27 -0.06
CA VAL A 94 -11.08 -0.10 0.26
C VAL A 94 -10.08 0.69 -0.60
N VAL A 95 -10.40 0.90 -1.89
CA VAL A 95 -9.52 1.67 -2.80
C VAL A 95 -9.88 3.16 -2.91
N LEU A 96 -10.94 3.60 -2.23
CA LEU A 96 -11.34 5.01 -2.22
C LEU A 96 -10.20 5.96 -1.78
N PRO A 97 -9.41 5.63 -0.73
CA PRO A 97 -8.26 6.45 -0.33
C PRO A 97 -7.24 6.65 -1.45
N THR A 98 -6.90 5.58 -2.17
CA THR A 98 -5.97 5.63 -3.31
C THR A 98 -6.48 6.55 -4.41
N ARG A 99 -7.76 6.42 -4.76
CA ARG A 99 -8.42 7.27 -5.75
C ARG A 99 -8.46 8.74 -5.31
N LEU A 100 -8.76 8.98 -4.04
CA LEU A 100 -8.77 10.33 -3.47
C LEU A 100 -7.40 10.99 -3.57
N MET A 101 -6.32 10.29 -3.20
CA MET A 101 -4.95 10.82 -3.31
C MET A 101 -4.59 11.18 -4.75
N GLY A 102 -5.02 10.38 -5.73
CA GLY A 102 -4.87 10.69 -7.16
C GLY A 102 -5.61 11.96 -7.58
N LEU A 103 -6.87 12.13 -7.16
CA LEU A 103 -7.66 13.35 -7.45
C LEU A 103 -7.12 14.60 -6.74
N LEU A 104 -6.49 14.43 -5.59
CA LEU A 104 -5.81 15.52 -4.89
C LEU A 104 -4.52 15.98 -5.58
N GLY A 105 -4.04 15.25 -6.59
CA GLY A 105 -2.91 15.66 -7.42
C GLY A 105 -1.78 14.66 -7.55
N ALA A 106 -1.70 13.64 -6.69
CA ALA A 106 -0.62 12.65 -6.71
C ALA A 106 -0.57 11.91 -8.05
N LYS A 107 0.60 11.89 -8.68
CA LYS A 107 0.87 11.18 -9.95
C LYS A 107 1.69 9.91 -9.75
N LYS A 108 2.27 9.74 -8.59
CA LYS A 108 3.06 8.57 -8.18
C LYS A 108 2.53 8.07 -6.83
N ILE A 109 2.61 6.77 -6.61
CA ILE A 109 2.21 6.20 -5.32
C ILE A 109 3.22 5.14 -4.88
N ILE A 110 3.65 5.25 -3.62
CA ILE A 110 4.46 4.25 -2.94
C ILE A 110 3.54 3.47 -1.99
N LEU A 111 3.43 2.18 -2.23
CA LEU A 111 2.64 1.26 -1.41
C LEU A 111 3.59 0.49 -0.50
N THR A 112 3.39 0.55 0.81
CA THR A 112 4.16 -0.26 1.75
C THR A 112 3.24 -1.20 2.52
N ASN A 113 3.74 -2.36 2.90
CA ASN A 113 3.00 -3.35 3.69
C ASN A 113 3.91 -4.22 4.55
N ALA A 114 3.31 -4.92 5.51
CA ALA A 114 3.87 -6.12 6.12
C ALA A 114 3.37 -7.33 5.32
N ALA A 115 4.24 -8.32 5.09
CA ALA A 115 3.92 -9.51 4.31
C ALA A 115 4.52 -10.77 4.92
N GLY A 116 3.84 -11.90 4.71
CA GLY A 116 4.37 -13.23 5.00
C GLY A 116 5.23 -13.75 3.84
N GLY A 117 6.47 -14.15 4.12
CA GLY A 117 7.38 -14.71 3.11
C GLY A 117 6.93 -16.11 2.65
N VAL A 118 6.77 -16.29 1.35
CA VAL A 118 6.41 -17.54 0.69
C VAL A 118 7.61 -18.14 -0.06
N ASN A 119 8.55 -17.31 -0.50
CA ASN A 119 9.81 -17.72 -1.09
C ASN A 119 10.74 -18.29 -0.01
N TYR A 120 11.35 -19.45 -0.28
CA TYR A 120 12.28 -20.11 0.65
C TYR A 120 13.56 -19.33 0.97
N ASN A 121 13.93 -18.39 0.09
CA ASN A 121 15.13 -17.55 0.28
C ASN A 121 14.85 -16.32 1.17
N PHE A 122 13.58 -16.05 1.49
CA PHE A 122 13.20 -14.91 2.30
C PHE A 122 13.27 -15.23 3.79
N LYS A 123 13.57 -14.23 4.57
CA LYS A 123 13.59 -14.31 6.05
C LYS A 123 12.91 -13.10 6.69
N PRO A 124 12.38 -13.24 7.90
CA PRO A 124 11.80 -12.13 8.64
C PRO A 124 12.79 -10.97 8.83
N GLY A 125 12.41 -9.80 8.38
CA GLY A 125 13.21 -8.58 8.34
C GLY A 125 13.73 -8.19 6.97
N ASP A 126 13.57 -9.05 5.94
CA ASP A 126 13.89 -8.67 4.56
C ASP A 126 12.91 -7.63 4.02
N PHE A 127 13.40 -6.77 3.13
CA PHE A 127 12.55 -5.91 2.29
C PHE A 127 12.45 -6.49 0.90
N MET A 128 11.25 -6.51 0.34
CA MET A 128 10.98 -7.00 -1.01
C MET A 128 10.39 -5.89 -1.88
N LEU A 129 11.07 -5.57 -2.97
CA LEU A 129 10.50 -4.79 -4.07
C LEU A 129 9.40 -5.64 -4.74
N ILE A 130 8.19 -5.12 -4.81
CA ILE A 130 7.11 -5.78 -5.53
C ILE A 130 7.28 -5.49 -7.02
N THR A 131 7.52 -6.54 -7.78
CA THR A 131 7.68 -6.46 -9.25
C THR A 131 6.39 -6.75 -9.99
N ASP A 132 5.50 -7.55 -9.38
CA ASP A 132 4.18 -7.91 -9.92
C ASP A 132 3.26 -8.37 -8.78
N HIS A 133 1.98 -8.63 -9.07
CA HIS A 133 1.04 -9.11 -8.07
C HIS A 133 0.02 -10.14 -8.61
N ILE A 134 -0.57 -10.88 -7.68
CA ILE A 134 -1.69 -11.80 -7.91
C ILE A 134 -2.87 -11.35 -7.05
N THR A 135 -4.02 -11.03 -7.67
CA THR A 135 -5.24 -10.55 -6.99
C THR A 135 -6.44 -11.47 -7.12
N THR A 136 -6.30 -12.66 -7.73
CA THR A 136 -7.41 -13.57 -8.02
C THR A 136 -8.17 -14.06 -6.78
N ALA A 137 -7.57 -13.98 -5.59
CA ALA A 137 -8.21 -14.35 -4.32
C ALA A 137 -9.07 -13.23 -3.70
N VAL A 138 -9.13 -12.05 -4.31
CA VAL A 138 -9.92 -10.91 -3.82
C VAL A 138 -10.75 -10.30 -4.96
N PRO A 139 -11.88 -9.60 -4.66
CA PRO A 139 -12.63 -8.90 -5.69
C PRO A 139 -11.77 -7.84 -6.39
N ASN A 140 -11.84 -7.79 -7.73
CA ASN A 140 -11.17 -6.74 -8.49
C ASN A 140 -11.88 -5.39 -8.23
N PRO A 141 -11.15 -4.30 -7.88
CA PRO A 141 -11.75 -3.00 -7.58
C PRO A 141 -12.43 -2.30 -8.79
N LEU A 142 -12.27 -2.84 -10.00
CA LEU A 142 -12.84 -2.31 -11.23
C LEU A 142 -14.12 -3.04 -11.65
N ILE A 143 -14.62 -4.01 -10.85
CA ILE A 143 -15.88 -4.69 -11.13
C ILE A 143 -17.03 -3.69 -10.99
N GLY A 144 -17.93 -3.71 -11.97
CA GLY A 144 -19.09 -2.81 -12.06
C GLY A 144 -19.06 -1.93 -13.31
N GLU A 145 -19.87 -0.88 -13.31
CA GLU A 145 -19.85 0.14 -14.35
C GLU A 145 -18.52 0.93 -14.31
N ASN A 146 -17.96 1.21 -15.48
CA ASN A 146 -16.72 2.00 -15.52
C ASN A 146 -16.97 3.44 -15.08
N ILE A 147 -15.99 4.02 -14.44
CA ILE A 147 -15.95 5.46 -14.10
C ILE A 147 -14.93 6.09 -15.03
N ASP A 148 -15.41 6.58 -16.18
CA ASP A 148 -14.57 7.09 -17.27
C ASP A 148 -13.65 8.24 -16.83
N GLU A 149 -14.09 9.02 -15.83
CA GLU A 149 -13.30 10.10 -15.23
C GLU A 149 -12.05 9.60 -14.47
N LEU A 150 -12.03 8.32 -14.07
CA LEU A 150 -10.92 7.70 -13.36
C LEU A 150 -10.00 6.88 -14.26
N GLY A 151 -10.50 6.41 -15.40
CA GLY A 151 -9.69 5.63 -16.33
C GLY A 151 -10.49 4.78 -17.30
N THR A 152 -9.77 4.07 -18.16
CA THR A 152 -10.38 3.22 -19.20
C THR A 152 -11.02 1.96 -18.63
N ARG A 153 -12.05 1.44 -19.30
CA ARG A 153 -12.76 0.21 -18.89
C ARG A 153 -11.85 -1.01 -18.76
N PHE A 154 -10.86 -1.14 -19.62
CA PHE A 154 -9.93 -2.26 -19.68
C PHE A 154 -8.48 -1.73 -19.63
N PRO A 155 -7.98 -1.37 -18.44
CA PRO A 155 -6.60 -0.91 -18.30
C PRO A 155 -5.61 -2.05 -18.56
N ASP A 156 -4.50 -1.73 -19.19
CA ASP A 156 -3.37 -2.66 -19.29
C ASP A 156 -2.71 -2.84 -17.92
N MET A 157 -2.47 -4.09 -17.54
CA MET A 157 -1.82 -4.48 -16.29
C MET A 157 -0.45 -5.13 -16.51
N SER A 158 0.15 -5.00 -17.70
CA SER A 158 1.44 -5.61 -18.02
C SER A 158 2.60 -4.98 -17.24
N GLU A 159 2.48 -3.70 -16.87
CA GLU A 159 3.51 -2.94 -16.13
C GLU A 159 2.87 -2.09 -15.03
N VAL A 160 2.14 -2.73 -14.11
CA VAL A 160 1.49 -2.00 -12.99
C VAL A 160 2.53 -1.29 -12.11
N TYR A 161 3.62 -1.97 -11.79
CA TYR A 161 4.72 -1.39 -11.01
C TYR A 161 5.73 -0.76 -11.98
N ALA A 162 5.79 0.57 -11.97
CA ALA A 162 6.55 1.36 -12.94
C ALA A 162 8.06 1.02 -12.92
N PRO A 163 8.66 0.58 -14.04
CA PRO A 163 10.07 0.16 -14.09
C PRO A 163 11.05 1.22 -13.59
N GLU A 164 10.78 2.50 -13.91
CA GLU A 164 11.59 3.61 -13.42
C GLU A 164 11.54 3.81 -11.91
N LEU A 165 10.40 3.50 -11.26
CA LEU A 165 10.30 3.56 -9.79
C LEU A 165 10.95 2.33 -9.15
N GLN A 166 10.83 1.16 -9.76
CA GLN A 166 11.55 -0.04 -9.32
C GLN A 166 13.06 0.20 -9.31
N GLU A 167 13.60 0.81 -10.38
CA GLU A 167 15.03 1.13 -10.46
C GLU A 167 15.46 2.13 -9.38
N LYS A 168 14.61 3.09 -9.02
CA LYS A 168 14.87 4.02 -7.92
C LYS A 168 14.94 3.30 -6.57
N VAL A 169 14.08 2.29 -6.33
CA VAL A 169 14.14 1.46 -5.11
C VAL A 169 15.43 0.66 -5.05
N ARG A 170 15.86 0.03 -6.17
CA ARG A 170 17.13 -0.71 -6.24
C ARG A 170 18.31 0.18 -5.90
N LYS A 171 18.39 1.36 -6.52
CA LYS A 171 19.45 2.34 -6.25
C LYS A 171 19.43 2.87 -4.82
N ALA A 172 18.25 3.11 -4.26
CA ALA A 172 18.12 3.52 -2.87
C ALA A 172 18.63 2.45 -1.90
N ALA A 173 18.25 1.19 -2.13
CA ALA A 173 18.71 0.05 -1.33
C ALA A 173 20.23 -0.15 -1.46
N GLU A 174 20.78 -0.09 -2.66
CA GLU A 174 22.23 -0.17 -2.91
C GLU A 174 23.00 0.94 -2.17
N LYS A 175 22.56 2.20 -2.32
CA LYS A 175 23.16 3.37 -1.65
C LYS A 175 23.17 3.22 -0.14
N LEU A 176 22.10 2.68 0.44
CA LEU A 176 21.94 2.48 1.87
C LEU A 176 22.55 1.15 2.36
N GLN A 177 23.08 0.33 1.45
CA GLN A 177 23.58 -1.02 1.74
C GLN A 177 22.53 -1.91 2.42
N ILE A 178 21.27 -1.74 2.03
CA ILE A 178 20.14 -2.55 2.51
C ILE A 178 19.94 -3.71 1.54
N PRO A 179 20.02 -4.98 1.99
CA PRO A 179 19.66 -6.13 1.16
C PRO A 179 18.21 -6.01 0.68
N LEU A 180 18.00 -6.13 -0.63
CA LEU A 180 16.68 -6.05 -1.25
C LEU A 180 16.36 -7.35 -1.95
N GLN A 181 15.22 -7.94 -1.62
CA GLN A 181 14.60 -9.03 -2.36
C GLN A 181 13.69 -8.44 -3.43
N GLU A 182 13.36 -9.24 -4.44
CA GLU A 182 12.36 -8.89 -5.45
C GLU A 182 11.38 -10.05 -5.62
N GLY A 183 10.12 -9.74 -5.92
CA GLY A 183 9.15 -10.81 -6.08
C GLY A 183 7.73 -10.37 -6.33
N VAL A 184 6.88 -11.37 -6.49
CA VAL A 184 5.44 -11.26 -6.75
C VAL A 184 4.68 -11.28 -5.42
N TYR A 185 3.82 -10.28 -5.21
CA TYR A 185 2.96 -10.19 -4.03
C TYR A 185 1.57 -10.76 -4.31
N MET A 186 1.10 -11.72 -3.52
CA MET A 186 -0.27 -12.24 -3.61
C MET A 186 -1.16 -11.68 -2.52
N GLN A 187 -2.28 -11.04 -2.92
CA GLN A 187 -3.28 -10.56 -1.98
C GLN A 187 -4.36 -11.60 -1.69
N PHE A 188 -4.57 -11.87 -0.40
CA PHE A 188 -5.73 -12.61 0.12
C PHE A 188 -6.71 -11.66 0.83
N THR A 189 -7.91 -12.16 1.13
CA THR A 189 -8.94 -11.36 1.81
C THR A 189 -8.62 -11.09 3.27
N GLY A 190 -8.05 -12.05 3.99
CA GLY A 190 -8.04 -12.08 5.45
C GLY A 190 -9.47 -12.26 6.00
N PRO A 191 -9.71 -12.05 7.31
CA PRO A 191 -8.75 -11.69 8.37
C PRO A 191 -7.93 -12.88 8.89
N SER A 192 -8.29 -14.14 8.55
CA SER A 192 -7.48 -15.29 8.92
C SER A 192 -6.18 -15.30 8.10
N TYR A 193 -5.09 -15.75 8.72
CA TYR A 193 -3.92 -16.14 7.95
C TYR A 193 -4.27 -17.31 7.03
N GLU A 194 -3.50 -17.44 5.96
CA GLU A 194 -3.66 -18.50 4.98
C GLU A 194 -3.37 -19.88 5.61
N THR A 195 -3.98 -20.91 5.06
CA THR A 195 -3.62 -22.29 5.39
C THR A 195 -2.31 -22.70 4.69
N PRO A 196 -1.58 -23.71 5.18
CA PRO A 196 -0.42 -24.25 4.46
C PRO A 196 -0.72 -24.72 3.03
N ALA A 197 -1.97 -25.08 2.73
CA ALA A 197 -2.39 -25.45 1.37
C ALA A 197 -2.49 -24.22 0.45
N GLU A 198 -3.06 -23.13 0.95
CA GLU A 198 -3.13 -21.83 0.24
C GLU A 198 -1.74 -21.26 -0.01
N ILE A 199 -0.81 -21.40 0.94
CA ILE A 199 0.58 -20.98 0.73
C ILE A 199 1.29 -21.81 -0.33
N ARG A 200 1.06 -23.15 -0.38
CA ARG A 200 1.57 -23.98 -1.48
C ARG A 200 0.97 -23.55 -2.83
N MET A 201 -0.33 -23.21 -2.86
CA MET A 201 -1.00 -22.69 -4.05
C MET A 201 -0.36 -21.35 -4.48
N CYS A 202 -0.20 -20.42 -3.56
CA CYS A 202 0.44 -19.12 -3.81
C CYS A 202 1.81 -19.31 -4.48
N ARG A 203 2.65 -20.15 -3.92
CA ARG A 203 3.97 -20.45 -4.48
C ARG A 203 3.90 -21.12 -5.85
N THR A 204 2.97 -22.06 -6.06
CA THR A 204 2.79 -22.72 -7.36
C THR A 204 2.37 -21.72 -8.45
N TRP A 205 1.65 -20.68 -8.07
CA TRP A 205 1.26 -19.58 -8.96
C TRP A 205 2.35 -18.52 -9.16
N GLY A 206 3.49 -18.66 -8.50
CA GLY A 206 4.63 -17.77 -8.63
C GLY A 206 4.65 -16.62 -7.61
N GLY A 207 3.84 -16.68 -6.54
CA GLY A 207 3.88 -15.70 -5.46
C GLY A 207 5.07 -15.91 -4.52
N ASP A 208 5.76 -14.84 -4.18
CA ASP A 208 6.92 -14.79 -3.28
C ASP A 208 6.58 -14.30 -1.87
N ALA A 209 5.56 -13.48 -1.76
CA ALA A 209 5.06 -12.96 -0.50
C ALA A 209 3.53 -12.85 -0.53
N THR A 210 2.91 -12.86 0.65
CA THR A 210 1.45 -12.79 0.81
C THR A 210 1.03 -11.77 1.85
N GLY A 211 -0.15 -11.19 1.68
CA GLY A 211 -0.79 -10.31 2.65
C GLY A 211 -2.22 -9.94 2.27
N MET A 212 -2.80 -8.97 2.97
CA MET A 212 -4.24 -8.68 2.92
C MET A 212 -4.56 -7.28 2.40
N SER A 213 -3.65 -6.68 1.59
CA SER A 213 -3.76 -5.31 1.09
C SER A 213 -2.96 -5.11 -0.19
N THR A 214 -2.78 -3.86 -0.63
CA THR A 214 -1.75 -3.41 -1.58
C THR A 214 -2.06 -3.68 -3.05
N ALA A 215 -2.33 -4.91 -3.46
CA ALA A 215 -2.53 -5.21 -4.88
C ALA A 215 -3.83 -4.58 -5.43
N CYS A 216 -4.91 -4.55 -4.65
CA CYS A 216 -6.14 -3.83 -5.04
C CYS A 216 -5.90 -2.32 -5.17
N GLU A 217 -5.06 -1.73 -4.30
CA GLU A 217 -4.66 -0.33 -4.38
C GLU A 217 -3.79 -0.07 -5.62
N ALA A 218 -2.86 -0.98 -5.94
CA ALA A 218 -2.05 -0.91 -7.15
C ALA A 218 -2.92 -0.94 -8.43
N VAL A 219 -3.93 -1.83 -8.48
CA VAL A 219 -4.90 -1.89 -9.58
C VAL A 219 -5.65 -0.56 -9.73
N ALA A 220 -6.15 0.00 -8.62
CA ALA A 220 -6.89 1.27 -8.65
C ALA A 220 -5.99 2.46 -9.05
N ALA A 221 -4.75 2.50 -8.58
CA ALA A 221 -3.78 3.54 -8.92
C ALA A 221 -3.38 3.47 -10.39
N ASN A 222 -3.08 2.26 -10.91
CA ASN A 222 -2.76 2.05 -12.33
C ASN A 222 -3.93 2.44 -13.23
N HIS A 223 -5.16 2.09 -12.84
CA HIS A 223 -6.37 2.48 -13.57
C HIS A 223 -6.47 4.01 -13.73
N MET A 224 -6.02 4.78 -12.74
CA MET A 224 -5.98 6.26 -12.77
C MET A 224 -4.73 6.84 -13.45
N GLY A 225 -3.87 6.00 -14.01
CA GLY A 225 -2.62 6.43 -14.64
C GLY A 225 -1.55 6.91 -13.65
N MET A 226 -1.66 6.56 -12.36
CA MET A 226 -0.61 6.82 -11.39
C MET A 226 0.53 5.81 -11.57
N LYS A 227 1.78 6.27 -11.45
CA LYS A 227 2.95 5.38 -11.42
C LYS A 227 3.05 4.72 -10.05
N VAL A 228 3.04 3.40 -10.02
CA VAL A 228 3.01 2.61 -8.78
C VAL A 228 4.39 2.06 -8.44
N CYS A 229 4.72 2.08 -7.16
CA CYS A 229 5.85 1.39 -6.55
C CYS A 229 5.36 0.64 -5.31
N GLY A 230 5.85 -0.56 -5.08
CA GLY A 230 5.48 -1.37 -3.92
C GLY A 230 6.71 -1.92 -3.21
N ILE A 231 6.73 -1.82 -1.88
CA ILE A 231 7.79 -2.38 -1.03
C ILE A 231 7.15 -3.10 0.15
N SER A 232 7.40 -4.40 0.26
CA SER A 232 6.96 -5.22 1.39
C SER A 232 8.07 -5.33 2.44
N CYS A 233 7.68 -5.29 3.70
CA CYS A 233 8.51 -5.79 4.80
C CYS A 233 8.09 -7.25 5.07
N ILE A 234 8.99 -8.19 4.91
CA ILE A 234 8.75 -9.60 5.25
C ILE A 234 8.81 -9.71 6.76
N THR A 235 7.65 -9.74 7.42
CA THR A 235 7.59 -9.70 8.89
C THR A 235 7.65 -11.09 9.52
N ASN A 236 7.22 -12.10 8.79
CA ASN A 236 7.15 -13.49 9.20
C ASN A 236 7.27 -14.40 7.98
N LEU A 237 7.52 -15.67 8.17
CA LEU A 237 7.30 -16.68 7.13
C LEU A 237 5.82 -17.07 7.09
N ALA A 238 5.28 -17.28 5.89
CA ALA A 238 3.88 -17.66 5.71
C ALA A 238 3.54 -19.03 6.30
N ALA A 239 2.26 -19.36 6.42
CA ALA A 239 1.78 -20.58 7.05
C ALA A 239 2.40 -21.86 6.43
N GLY A 240 2.94 -22.73 7.27
CA GLY A 240 3.59 -23.98 6.84
C GLY A 240 4.99 -23.82 6.26
N MET A 241 5.54 -22.60 6.20
CA MET A 241 6.93 -22.33 5.81
C MET A 241 7.89 -22.55 6.96
N SER A 242 7.40 -22.47 8.20
CA SER A 242 8.13 -22.79 9.42
C SER A 242 7.33 -23.74 10.30
N LYS A 243 7.95 -24.28 11.37
CA LYS A 243 7.27 -25.10 12.39
C LYS A 243 6.50 -24.25 13.41
N GLN A 244 6.73 -22.96 13.45
CA GLN A 244 6.08 -22.04 14.39
C GLN A 244 4.68 -21.69 13.91
N LYS A 245 3.75 -21.52 14.87
CA LYS A 245 2.42 -20.95 14.58
C LYS A 245 2.56 -19.45 14.35
N LEU A 246 1.76 -18.93 13.42
CA LEU A 246 1.71 -17.49 13.15
C LEU A 246 1.08 -16.74 14.33
N ASP A 247 1.70 -15.64 14.72
CA ASP A 247 1.20 -14.72 15.73
C ASP A 247 1.40 -13.28 15.25
N HIS A 248 0.38 -12.45 15.42
CA HIS A 248 0.45 -11.03 15.09
C HIS A 248 1.54 -10.28 15.89
N LYS A 249 1.89 -10.79 17.07
CA LYS A 249 2.98 -10.23 17.89
C LYS A 249 4.34 -10.36 17.19
N GLU A 250 4.63 -11.51 16.54
CA GLU A 250 5.85 -11.70 15.76
C GLU A 250 5.94 -10.70 14.60
N VAL A 251 4.80 -10.46 13.94
CA VAL A 251 4.69 -9.46 12.86
C VAL A 251 5.11 -8.08 13.35
N GLN A 252 4.56 -7.65 14.50
CA GLN A 252 4.85 -6.33 15.08
C GLN A 252 6.31 -6.23 15.54
N GLU A 253 6.82 -7.20 16.28
CA GLU A 253 8.20 -7.22 16.79
C GLU A 253 9.23 -7.16 15.63
N THR A 254 8.97 -7.88 14.54
CA THR A 254 9.85 -7.84 13.37
C THR A 254 9.78 -6.49 12.67
N ALA A 255 8.56 -5.97 12.46
CA ALA A 255 8.37 -4.66 11.84
C ALA A 255 9.07 -3.55 12.64
N ASP A 256 8.93 -3.54 13.97
CA ASP A 256 9.58 -2.57 14.86
C ASP A 256 11.11 -2.68 14.78
N ARG A 257 11.65 -3.90 14.77
CA ARG A 257 13.09 -4.15 14.67
C ARG A 257 13.73 -3.55 13.42
N VAL A 258 13.04 -3.56 12.27
CA VAL A 258 13.55 -3.06 10.99
C VAL A 258 12.99 -1.70 10.59
N SER A 259 12.10 -1.12 11.40
CA SER A 259 11.38 0.13 11.12
C SER A 259 12.32 1.26 10.69
N ARG A 260 13.45 1.44 11.40
CA ARG A 260 14.44 2.48 11.08
C ARG A 260 15.00 2.32 9.66
N GLN A 261 15.40 1.11 9.27
CA GLN A 261 15.94 0.85 7.94
C GLN A 261 14.86 1.02 6.87
N PHE A 262 13.62 0.59 7.16
CA PHE A 262 12.51 0.75 6.23
C PHE A 262 12.17 2.23 6.00
N LYS A 263 12.11 3.03 7.07
CA LYS A 263 11.94 4.49 6.98
C LYS A 263 13.04 5.14 6.12
N GLN A 264 14.30 4.76 6.33
CA GLN A 264 15.43 5.25 5.54
C GLN A 264 15.29 4.90 4.06
N LEU A 265 14.91 3.65 3.74
CA LEU A 265 14.70 3.20 2.36
C LEU A 265 13.58 4.00 1.69
N VAL A 266 12.43 4.12 2.33
CA VAL A 266 11.27 4.86 1.80
C VAL A 266 11.62 6.33 1.59
N THR A 267 12.31 6.97 2.53
CA THR A 267 12.74 8.38 2.42
C THR A 267 13.72 8.57 1.25
N GLU A 268 14.69 7.66 1.08
CA GLU A 268 15.64 7.74 -0.04
C GLU A 268 14.95 7.52 -1.39
N VAL A 269 13.94 6.64 -1.45
CA VAL A 269 13.11 6.47 -2.66
C VAL A 269 12.36 7.77 -2.96
N ILE A 270 11.70 8.38 -1.96
CA ILE A 270 10.96 9.65 -2.13
C ILE A 270 11.89 10.75 -2.65
N ARG A 271 13.12 10.86 -2.14
CA ARG A 271 14.08 11.86 -2.61
C ARG A 271 14.32 11.82 -4.12
N THR A 272 14.14 10.68 -4.76
CA THR A 272 14.48 10.45 -6.16
C THR A 272 13.29 10.40 -7.12
N ILE A 273 12.06 10.39 -6.61
CA ILE A 273 10.85 10.26 -7.45
C ILE A 273 10.40 11.56 -8.11
#